data_98e5637e19b00905795b2ccc44f6fcbf
#
_entry.id   98e5637e19b00905795b2ccc44f6fcbf
#
_cell.length_a   1.000
_cell.length_b   1.000
_cell.length_c   1.000
_cell.angle_alpha   90.00
_cell.angle_beta   90.00
_cell.angle_gamma   90.00
#
_symmetry.space_group_name_H-M   'P 1'
#
loop_
_entity.id
_entity.type
_entity.pdbx_description
1 polymer ?
#
loop_
_entity_poly.entity_id
_entity_poly.type
_entity_poly.pdbx_seq_one_letter_code
_entity_poly.pdbx_strand_id
1 'polypeptide(L)'
;MEILHTCLNVADADRAADWYVDELGFERSWEFTIDDTRNVYVADGNGVEFQLSDTEGEAPSADGDRYDHVAVGVDDVDAAFAEIDHHGVREAPTDHPEAGARVAFVKDPDGHVVELIEPL
;
A
#
# COMPACT_ATOMS: atom_id res chain seq x y z
N MET A 1 -11.01 -11.11 18.07
CA MET A 1 -10.99 -9.76 17.47
C MET A 1 -9.97 -9.78 16.33
N GLU A 2 -10.37 -9.31 15.16
CA GLU A 2 -9.56 -9.39 13.94
C GLU A 2 -9.46 -8.01 13.29
N ILE A 3 -8.33 -7.75 12.63
CA ILE A 3 -8.22 -6.57 11.78
C ILE A 3 -8.90 -6.90 10.45
N LEU A 4 -9.93 -6.12 10.08
CA LEU A 4 -10.68 -6.33 8.84
C LEU A 4 -10.09 -5.50 7.70
N HIS A 5 -9.85 -4.22 7.95
CA HIS A 5 -9.27 -3.34 6.93
C HIS A 5 -8.54 -2.14 7.54
N THR A 6 -7.73 -1.51 6.71
CA THR A 6 -7.12 -0.20 6.98
C THR A 6 -7.61 0.76 5.89
N CYS A 7 -8.00 1.96 6.26
CA CYS A 7 -8.49 2.96 5.32
C CYS A 7 -7.39 3.96 4.95
N LEU A 8 -7.19 4.17 3.66
CA LEU A 8 -6.29 5.17 3.10
C LEU A 8 -7.11 6.19 2.30
N ASN A 9 -6.87 7.47 2.54
CA ASN A 9 -7.43 8.52 1.70
C ASN A 9 -6.55 8.66 0.45
N VAL A 10 -7.18 8.59 -0.71
CA VAL A 10 -6.50 8.61 -2.01
C VAL A 10 -7.11 9.67 -2.93
N ALA A 11 -6.33 10.13 -3.89
CA ALA A 11 -6.79 11.12 -4.86
C ALA A 11 -7.70 10.50 -5.93
N ASP A 12 -7.42 9.25 -6.30
CA ASP A 12 -8.15 8.53 -7.35
C ASP A 12 -8.20 7.04 -6.97
N ALA A 13 -9.39 6.55 -6.61
CA ALA A 13 -9.57 5.20 -6.12
C ALA A 13 -9.21 4.13 -7.17
N ASP A 14 -9.51 4.36 -8.44
CA ASP A 14 -9.17 3.40 -9.50
C ASP A 14 -7.66 3.33 -9.72
N ARG A 15 -7.00 4.46 -9.77
CA ARG A 15 -5.54 4.53 -9.90
C ARG A 15 -4.84 3.83 -8.74
N ALA A 16 -5.29 4.10 -7.52
CA ALA A 16 -4.73 3.47 -6.32
C ALA A 16 -4.97 1.96 -6.34
N ALA A 17 -6.21 1.53 -6.59
CA ALA A 17 -6.55 0.10 -6.65
C ALA A 17 -5.76 -0.63 -7.73
N ASP A 18 -5.63 -0.05 -8.92
CA ASP A 18 -4.86 -0.65 -10.01
C ASP A 18 -3.39 -0.85 -9.61
N TRP A 19 -2.81 0.10 -8.88
CA TRP A 19 -1.43 -0.05 -8.41
C TRP A 19 -1.29 -1.24 -7.44
N TYR A 20 -2.18 -1.36 -6.45
CA TYR A 20 -2.13 -2.48 -5.49
C TYR A 20 -2.38 -3.82 -6.18
N VAL A 21 -3.28 -3.86 -7.17
CA VAL A 21 -3.55 -5.07 -7.94
C VAL A 21 -2.37 -5.44 -8.82
N ASP A 22 -1.88 -4.49 -9.62
CA ASP A 22 -0.84 -4.76 -10.62
C ASP A 22 0.53 -4.97 -10.00
N GLU A 23 0.88 -4.21 -8.95
CA GLU A 23 2.22 -4.23 -8.38
C GLU A 23 2.36 -5.16 -7.18
N LEU A 24 1.33 -5.27 -6.32
CA LEU A 24 1.39 -6.11 -5.13
C LEU A 24 0.60 -7.43 -5.27
N GLY A 25 -0.09 -7.63 -6.38
CA GLY A 25 -0.86 -8.85 -6.61
C GLY A 25 -2.15 -8.94 -5.78
N PHE A 26 -2.64 -7.81 -5.28
CA PHE A 26 -3.92 -7.79 -4.57
C PHE A 26 -5.08 -7.96 -5.54
N GLU A 27 -6.28 -8.21 -5.01
CA GLU A 27 -7.50 -8.32 -5.79
C GLU A 27 -8.51 -7.28 -5.34
N ARG A 28 -9.24 -6.67 -6.28
CA ARG A 28 -10.39 -5.86 -5.92
C ARG A 28 -11.46 -6.77 -5.33
N SER A 29 -11.95 -6.43 -4.14
CA SER A 29 -12.94 -7.26 -3.43
C SER A 29 -14.36 -6.70 -3.54
N TRP A 30 -14.56 -5.41 -3.31
CA TRP A 30 -15.87 -4.77 -3.43
C TRP A 30 -15.73 -3.26 -3.39
N GLU A 31 -16.84 -2.55 -3.60
CA GLU A 31 -16.87 -1.10 -3.51
C GLU A 31 -18.25 -0.59 -3.13
N PHE A 32 -18.29 0.60 -2.57
CA PHE A 32 -19.55 1.32 -2.32
C PHE A 32 -19.27 2.82 -2.34
N THR A 33 -20.33 3.61 -2.56
CA THR A 33 -20.26 5.07 -2.55
C THR A 33 -21.28 5.62 -1.56
N ILE A 34 -20.84 6.52 -0.68
CA ILE A 34 -21.70 7.29 0.20
C ILE A 34 -21.44 8.76 -0.07
N ASP A 35 -22.48 9.51 -0.41
CA ASP A 35 -22.36 10.93 -0.77
C ASP A 35 -21.30 11.13 -1.86
N ASP A 36 -20.30 11.95 -1.60
CA ASP A 36 -19.23 12.26 -2.55
C ASP A 36 -18.00 11.34 -2.40
N THR A 37 -18.08 10.32 -1.57
CA THR A 37 -16.95 9.43 -1.28
C THR A 37 -17.17 8.07 -1.89
N ARG A 38 -16.30 7.70 -2.82
CA ARG A 38 -16.20 6.36 -3.39
C ARG A 38 -15.17 5.56 -2.61
N ASN A 39 -15.57 4.36 -2.18
CA ASN A 39 -14.71 3.46 -1.41
C ASN A 39 -14.48 2.18 -2.21
N VAL A 40 -13.23 1.94 -2.59
CA VAL A 40 -12.82 0.74 -3.32
C VAL A 40 -11.94 -0.10 -2.40
N TYR A 41 -12.25 -1.39 -2.28
CA TYR A 41 -11.49 -2.30 -1.44
C TYR A 41 -10.61 -3.21 -2.29
N VAL A 42 -9.39 -3.40 -1.86
CA VAL A 42 -8.45 -4.39 -2.41
C VAL A 42 -8.02 -5.32 -1.29
N ALA A 43 -7.91 -6.61 -1.57
CA ALA A 43 -7.59 -7.64 -0.58
C ALA A 43 -6.28 -8.32 -0.92
N ASP A 44 -5.52 -8.69 0.13
CA ASP A 44 -4.36 -9.56 -0.01
C ASP A 44 -4.79 -11.04 -0.11
N GLY A 45 -3.82 -11.96 -0.19
CA GLY A 45 -4.08 -13.39 -0.30
C GLY A 45 -4.75 -14.02 0.93
N ASN A 46 -4.80 -13.31 2.06
CA ASN A 46 -5.42 -13.78 3.30
C ASN A 46 -6.76 -13.10 3.58
N GLY A 47 -7.23 -12.23 2.70
CA GLY A 47 -8.49 -11.53 2.85
C GLY A 47 -8.43 -10.26 3.70
N VAL A 48 -7.24 -9.80 4.08
CA VAL A 48 -7.07 -8.49 4.75
C VAL A 48 -7.18 -7.40 3.69
N GLU A 49 -7.97 -6.36 3.98
CA GLU A 49 -8.32 -5.37 2.99
C GLU A 49 -7.75 -3.99 3.27
N PHE A 50 -7.45 -3.25 2.20
CA PHE A 50 -7.35 -1.79 2.24
C PHE A 50 -8.63 -1.21 1.68
N GLN A 51 -9.17 -0.22 2.41
CA GLN A 51 -10.25 0.64 1.94
C GLN A 51 -9.63 1.89 1.35
N LEU A 52 -9.83 2.11 0.06
CA LEU A 52 -9.29 3.26 -0.65
C LEU A 52 -10.43 4.27 -0.80
N SER A 53 -10.37 5.36 -0.02
CA SER A 53 -11.42 6.38 0.06
C SER A 53 -11.07 7.58 -0.81
N ASP A 54 -11.92 7.85 -1.78
CA ASP A 54 -11.77 8.91 -2.77
C ASP A 54 -12.97 9.85 -2.65
N THR A 55 -12.77 11.03 -2.07
CA THR A 55 -13.79 12.04 -1.91
C THR A 55 -13.66 13.09 -3.01
N GLU A 56 -14.73 13.30 -3.78
CA GLU A 56 -14.75 14.25 -4.88
C GLU A 56 -14.33 15.65 -4.42
N GLY A 57 -13.41 16.25 -5.15
CA GLY A 57 -12.90 17.59 -4.86
C GLY A 57 -11.81 17.66 -3.80
N GLU A 58 -11.43 16.53 -3.20
CA GLU A 58 -10.35 16.48 -2.22
C GLU A 58 -9.05 15.95 -2.83
N ALA A 59 -7.92 16.47 -2.36
CA ALA A 59 -6.58 16.02 -2.73
C ALA A 59 -5.80 15.72 -1.46
N PRO A 60 -6.01 14.52 -0.86
CA PRO A 60 -5.38 14.19 0.40
C PRO A 60 -3.85 14.10 0.26
N SER A 61 -3.15 14.42 1.34
CA SER A 61 -1.70 14.30 1.42
C SER A 61 -1.32 13.15 2.34
N ALA A 62 -0.35 12.34 1.92
CA ALA A 62 0.22 11.29 2.72
C ALA A 62 1.32 11.81 3.68
N ASP A 63 1.63 13.10 3.64
CA ASP A 63 2.71 13.72 4.42
C ASP A 63 2.29 14.02 5.87
N GLY A 64 1.68 13.06 6.53
CA GLY A 64 1.34 13.16 7.94
C GLY A 64 2.37 12.46 8.83
N ASP A 65 2.31 12.73 10.12
CA ASP A 65 3.23 12.13 11.11
C ASP A 65 2.58 11.01 11.95
N ARG A 66 1.29 10.71 11.72
CA ARG A 66 0.55 9.69 12.48
C ARG A 66 0.55 8.32 11.80
N TYR A 67 0.55 8.32 10.48
CA TYR A 67 0.67 7.10 9.68
C TYR A 67 2.10 7.04 9.14
N ASP A 68 2.78 5.91 9.33
CA ASP A 68 4.13 5.75 8.79
C ASP A 68 4.13 4.88 7.54
N HIS A 69 3.75 3.63 7.67
CA HIS A 69 3.79 2.72 6.51
C HIS A 69 2.92 1.49 6.72
N VAL A 70 2.71 0.76 5.65
CA VAL A 70 2.19 -0.60 5.64
C VAL A 70 3.31 -1.52 5.16
N ALA A 71 3.37 -2.73 5.70
CA ALA A 71 4.39 -3.71 5.34
C ALA A 71 3.79 -4.91 4.64
N VAL A 72 4.46 -5.38 3.59
CA VAL A 72 4.11 -6.60 2.87
C VAL A 72 5.31 -7.55 2.84
N GLY A 73 5.06 -8.84 3.04
CA GLY A 73 6.08 -9.87 2.92
C GLY A 73 6.34 -10.21 1.46
N VAL A 74 7.61 -10.30 1.08
CA VAL A 74 8.03 -10.71 -0.26
C VAL A 74 9.12 -11.79 -0.13
N ASP A 75 9.26 -12.62 -1.16
CA ASP A 75 10.27 -13.68 -1.16
C ASP A 75 11.68 -13.13 -1.41
N ASP A 76 11.80 -12.08 -2.21
CA ASP A 76 13.07 -11.47 -2.61
C ASP A 76 12.87 -9.96 -2.73
N VAL A 77 13.41 -9.21 -1.76
CA VAL A 77 13.24 -7.75 -1.71
C VAL A 77 13.91 -7.07 -2.90
N ASP A 78 15.11 -7.52 -3.29
CA ASP A 78 15.82 -6.90 -4.42
C ASP A 78 15.04 -7.07 -5.73
N ALA A 79 14.50 -8.27 -5.98
CA ALA A 79 13.69 -8.54 -7.16
C ALA A 79 12.39 -7.73 -7.14
N ALA A 80 11.67 -7.72 -6.01
CA ALA A 80 10.43 -6.97 -5.87
C ALA A 80 10.66 -5.47 -6.07
N PHE A 81 11.71 -4.93 -5.46
CA PHE A 81 12.08 -3.52 -5.61
C PHE A 81 12.37 -3.15 -7.07
N ALA A 82 13.05 -4.03 -7.80
CA ALA A 82 13.38 -3.80 -9.20
C ALA A 82 12.17 -3.89 -10.13
N GLU A 83 11.20 -4.74 -9.80
CA GLU A 83 10.04 -5.01 -10.65
C GLU A 83 8.86 -4.08 -10.42
N ILE A 84 8.67 -3.59 -9.18
CA ILE A 84 7.55 -2.72 -8.82
C ILE A 84 7.71 -1.35 -9.48
N ASP A 85 6.66 -0.89 -10.14
CA ASP A 85 6.56 0.49 -10.62
C ASP A 85 6.20 1.40 -9.44
N HIS A 86 7.22 1.81 -8.69
CA HIS A 86 7.02 2.67 -7.51
C HIS A 86 7.04 4.15 -7.87
N HIS A 87 6.40 4.95 -7.02
CA HIS A 87 6.26 6.40 -7.18
C HIS A 87 7.19 7.18 -6.25
N GLY A 88 8.21 6.54 -5.77
CA GLY A 88 9.24 7.11 -4.93
C GLY A 88 9.93 6.04 -4.08
N VAL A 89 11.10 6.36 -3.57
CA VAL A 89 11.91 5.47 -2.74
C VAL A 89 12.25 6.21 -1.45
N ARG A 90 11.85 5.62 -0.31
CA ARG A 90 12.30 6.09 1.00
C ARG A 90 13.61 5.42 1.39
N GLU A 91 13.74 4.12 1.08
CA GLU A 91 14.95 3.35 1.35
C GLU A 91 15.08 2.23 0.31
N ALA A 92 16.24 2.15 -0.33
CA ALA A 92 16.58 1.03 -1.21
C ALA A 92 16.85 -0.24 -0.39
N PRO A 93 16.86 -1.45 -1.01
CA PRO A 93 17.07 -2.70 -0.28
C PRO A 93 18.26 -2.66 0.66
N THR A 94 18.03 -2.92 1.94
CA THR A 94 19.03 -2.81 3.02
C THR A 94 18.76 -3.87 4.09
N ASP A 95 19.82 -4.47 4.62
CA ASP A 95 19.70 -5.38 5.76
C ASP A 95 19.52 -4.60 7.05
N HIS A 96 18.52 -5.01 7.84
CA HIS A 96 18.28 -4.52 9.18
C HIS A 96 18.36 -5.70 10.16
N PRO A 97 19.57 -6.09 10.61
CA PRO A 97 19.75 -7.27 11.45
C PRO A 97 18.96 -7.19 12.76
N GLU A 98 18.80 -5.99 13.33
CA GLU A 98 18.04 -5.79 14.57
C GLU A 98 16.57 -6.17 14.39
N ALA A 99 16.04 -6.01 13.19
CA ALA A 99 14.67 -6.40 12.83
C ALA A 99 14.59 -7.81 12.24
N GLY A 100 15.74 -8.46 12.00
CA GLY A 100 15.78 -9.79 11.39
C GLY A 100 15.34 -9.82 9.93
N ALA A 101 15.50 -8.72 9.21
CA ALA A 101 14.95 -8.60 7.87
C ALA A 101 15.82 -7.75 6.93
N ARG A 102 15.72 -8.06 5.65
CA ARG A 102 16.13 -7.18 4.56
C ARG A 102 14.88 -6.47 4.06
N VAL A 103 14.95 -5.15 3.95
CA VAL A 103 13.77 -4.33 3.65
C VAL A 103 14.04 -3.31 2.55
N ALA A 104 12.95 -2.84 1.94
CA ALA A 104 12.94 -1.64 1.11
C ALA A 104 11.65 -0.88 1.38
N PHE A 105 11.68 0.43 1.23
CA PHE A 105 10.51 1.29 1.41
C PHE A 105 10.26 2.05 0.10
N VAL A 106 9.12 1.81 -0.50
CA VAL A 106 8.69 2.46 -1.74
C VAL A 106 7.41 3.26 -1.49
N LYS A 107 6.98 4.04 -2.47
CA LYS A 107 5.75 4.82 -2.37
C LYS A 107 4.75 4.38 -3.42
N ASP A 108 3.48 4.35 -3.01
CA ASP A 108 2.35 4.14 -3.90
C ASP A 108 2.04 5.44 -4.70
N PRO A 109 1.04 5.44 -5.61
CA PRO A 109 0.72 6.63 -6.41
C PRO A 109 0.33 7.87 -5.60
N ASP A 110 -0.14 7.72 -4.37
CA ASP A 110 -0.54 8.83 -3.50
C ASP A 110 0.55 9.23 -2.51
N GLY A 111 1.70 8.55 -2.54
CA GLY A 111 2.83 8.81 -1.65
C GLY A 111 2.80 8.04 -0.35
N HIS A 112 1.85 7.11 -0.16
CA HIS A 112 1.85 6.23 1.00
C HIS A 112 3.05 5.30 0.93
N VAL A 113 3.73 5.13 2.07
CA VAL A 113 4.92 4.29 2.14
C VAL A 113 4.53 2.83 2.31
N VAL A 114 5.11 1.98 1.48
CA VAL A 114 4.97 0.51 1.53
C VAL A 114 6.34 -0.07 1.80
N GLU A 115 6.44 -0.84 2.89
CA GLU A 115 7.66 -1.58 3.23
C GLU A 115 7.60 -2.98 2.62
N LEU A 116 8.66 -3.37 1.93
CA LEU A 116 8.84 -4.73 1.41
C LEU A 116 9.76 -5.46 2.36
N ILE A 117 9.34 -6.61 2.88
CA ILE A 117 10.09 -7.35 3.91
C ILE A 117 10.41 -8.76 3.44
N GLU A 118 11.69 -9.11 3.54
CA GLU A 118 12.21 -10.46 3.36
C GLU A 118 12.94 -10.85 4.65
N PRO A 119 12.56 -11.96 5.32
CA PRO A 119 13.29 -12.43 6.50
C PRO A 119 14.74 -12.77 6.18
N LEU A 120 15.65 -12.42 7.05
CA LEU A 120 17.06 -12.80 6.94
C LEU A 120 17.30 -14.25 7.29
#